data_d4e7792a8ce4ea9398bf7f3b87a92af8
#
_entry.id   d4e7792a8ce4ea9398bf7f3b87a92af8
#
_cell.length_a   1.000
_cell.length_b   1.000
_cell.length_c   1.000
_cell.angle_alpha   90.00
_cell.angle_beta   90.00
_cell.angle_gamma   90.00
#
_symmetry.space_group_name_H-M   'P 1'
#
loop_
_entity.id
_entity.type
_entity.pdbx_description
1 polymer ?
#
loop_
_entity_poly.entity_id
_entity_poly.type
_entity_poly.pdbx_seq_one_letter_code
_entity_poly.pdbx_strand_id
1 'polypeptide(L)'
;MKEKLNQILKIIAENHIDMYFNTTKEDLEHYIEETLKKYKLENEYDLYYVVNVIIKKIFGRFDSHTYLIWNNADFNLPIRLKYIDNKLYIIRTDEDNKDILYGQILRINNIDISKLIEEIKEMVAYSTDGFLQIKIETILYNGIKLRSLPSIDDNADEFEYEILVDNQIIKRKLKKQDKDLIRINAKKQNYSYEILEGTIYIVYNSCSEDYKGQMQELVKKIKQISEKNNINNFVIDLRGNMGGNADYIKPLIEFLKGKNAVTLTDNYIFSGGRWALIDLKNIGSKFVGTGIGTTLNCFGNVSRQQPYEYILPVAYKYFYYDEEQRKIITVVGKEKFQQFKSDPQNQIYFEPQIFEPDYYVENKIEDYKAGVDQQLDTALRILKTLGKTRIK
;
A
#
# COMPACT_ATOMS: atom_id res chain seq x y z
N MET A 1 12.13 25.78 12.16
CA MET A 1 11.23 24.97 11.30
C MET A 1 11.08 25.50 9.88
N LYS A 2 10.82 26.80 9.65
CA LYS A 2 10.62 27.34 8.29
C LYS A 2 11.81 27.11 7.34
N GLU A 3 13.05 27.19 7.83
CA GLU A 3 14.23 26.87 7.04
C GLU A 3 14.27 25.39 6.62
N LYS A 4 13.95 24.46 7.55
CA LYS A 4 13.85 23.04 7.24
C LYS A 4 12.77 22.75 6.18
N LEU A 5 11.60 23.38 6.29
CA LEU A 5 10.54 23.29 5.27
C LEU A 5 11.06 23.71 3.90
N ASN A 6 11.68 24.89 3.80
CA ASN A 6 12.21 25.39 2.53
C ASN A 6 13.28 24.46 1.92
N GLN A 7 14.16 23.89 2.76
CA GLN A 7 15.16 22.92 2.31
C GLN A 7 14.51 21.64 1.77
N ILE A 8 13.50 21.12 2.45
CA ILE A 8 12.77 19.91 1.98
C ILE A 8 12.09 20.17 0.64
N LEU A 9 11.39 21.31 0.49
CA LEU A 9 10.75 21.68 -0.77
C LEU A 9 11.76 21.89 -1.91
N LYS A 10 12.93 22.45 -1.62
CA LYS A 10 14.04 22.56 -2.57
C LYS A 10 14.52 21.19 -3.04
N ILE A 11 14.71 20.24 -2.12
CA ILE A 11 15.10 18.86 -2.46
C ILE A 11 14.06 18.21 -3.38
N ILE A 12 12.77 18.39 -3.12
CA ILE A 12 11.71 17.90 -4.01
C ILE A 12 11.83 18.52 -5.39
N ALA A 13 11.97 19.84 -5.48
CA ALA A 13 12.10 20.55 -6.75
C ALA A 13 13.29 20.10 -7.61
N GLU A 14 14.42 19.80 -6.96
CA GLU A 14 15.64 19.35 -7.63
C GLU A 14 15.53 17.91 -8.13
N ASN A 15 14.88 17.01 -7.37
CA ASN A 15 14.91 15.57 -7.59
C ASN A 15 13.65 15.01 -8.24
N HIS A 16 12.46 15.62 -8.07
CA HIS A 16 11.24 15.14 -8.70
C HIS A 16 11.25 15.40 -10.20
N ILE A 17 10.66 14.49 -10.99
CA ILE A 17 10.60 14.60 -12.44
C ILE A 17 9.79 15.83 -12.90
N ASP A 18 8.68 16.13 -12.21
CA ASP A 18 7.87 17.35 -12.42
C ASP A 18 7.16 17.77 -11.12
N MET A 19 7.77 18.65 -10.34
CA MET A 19 7.19 19.16 -9.10
C MET A 19 5.88 19.97 -9.35
N TYR A 20 5.75 20.56 -10.50
CA TYR A 20 4.61 21.44 -10.85
C TYR A 20 3.58 20.73 -11.73
N PHE A 21 3.48 19.40 -11.63
CA PHE A 21 2.55 18.62 -12.44
C PHE A 21 1.08 19.05 -12.26
N ASN A 22 0.65 19.25 -11.02
CA ASN A 22 -0.73 19.60 -10.65
C ASN A 22 -0.90 21.05 -10.18
N THR A 23 0.14 21.88 -10.22
CA THR A 23 0.09 23.24 -9.67
C THR A 23 1.09 24.13 -10.39
N THR A 24 0.90 25.44 -10.33
CA THR A 24 1.93 26.39 -10.74
C THR A 24 2.83 26.74 -9.56
N LYS A 25 3.94 27.42 -9.82
CA LYS A 25 4.82 27.90 -8.76
C LYS A 25 4.10 28.92 -7.87
N GLU A 26 3.39 29.84 -8.49
CA GLU A 26 2.62 30.89 -7.82
C GLU A 26 1.51 30.34 -6.95
N ASP A 27 0.73 29.36 -7.46
CA ASP A 27 -0.32 28.70 -6.69
C ASP A 27 0.26 27.93 -5.49
N LEU A 28 1.42 27.29 -5.67
CA LEU A 28 2.09 26.58 -4.60
C LEU A 28 2.59 27.51 -3.50
N GLU A 29 3.22 28.65 -3.87
CA GLU A 29 3.69 29.65 -2.91
C GLU A 29 2.52 30.19 -2.09
N HIS A 30 1.41 30.54 -2.74
CA HIS A 30 0.18 30.97 -2.06
C HIS A 30 -0.36 29.88 -1.12
N TYR A 31 -0.42 28.63 -1.57
CA TYR A 31 -0.90 27.51 -0.75
C TYR A 31 -0.02 27.27 0.47
N ILE A 32 1.30 27.41 0.33
CA ILE A 32 2.24 27.31 1.47
C ILE A 32 1.92 28.40 2.51
N GLU A 33 1.71 29.64 2.07
CA GLU A 33 1.36 30.74 2.98
C GLU A 33 0.05 30.46 3.74
N GLU A 34 -0.99 30.01 3.06
CA GLU A 34 -2.27 29.65 3.69
C GLU A 34 -2.12 28.46 4.64
N THR A 35 -1.31 27.45 4.28
CA THR A 35 -1.03 26.32 5.15
C THR A 35 -0.33 26.74 6.43
N LEU A 36 0.65 27.67 6.35
CA LEU A 36 1.38 28.21 7.50
C LEU A 36 0.53 29.15 8.37
N LYS A 37 -0.55 29.73 7.86
CA LYS A 37 -1.55 30.44 8.68
C LYS A 37 -2.46 29.47 9.44
N LYS A 38 -2.79 28.32 8.83
CA LYS A 38 -3.70 27.32 9.36
C LYS A 38 -3.07 26.43 10.40
N TYR A 39 -1.81 26.01 10.20
CA TYR A 39 -1.13 25.04 11.05
C TYR A 39 0.09 25.65 11.75
N LYS A 40 0.33 25.20 12.98
CA LYS A 40 1.56 25.52 13.69
C LYS A 40 2.78 24.94 12.97
N LEU A 41 3.94 25.54 13.17
CA LEU A 41 5.22 25.07 12.67
C LEU A 41 6.30 25.35 13.74
N GLU A 42 6.10 24.79 14.94
CA GLU A 42 6.92 25.05 16.10
C GLU A 42 7.93 23.94 16.39
N ASN A 43 7.58 22.71 16.09
CA ASN A 43 8.36 21.51 16.38
C ASN A 43 8.41 20.55 15.17
N GLU A 44 9.04 19.37 15.34
CA GLU A 44 9.24 18.38 14.30
C GLU A 44 7.93 17.65 13.91
N TYR A 45 6.97 17.50 14.83
CA TYR A 45 5.67 16.89 14.52
C TYR A 45 4.84 17.80 13.62
N ASP A 46 4.84 19.10 13.92
CA ASP A 46 4.22 20.12 13.07
C ASP A 46 4.84 20.12 11.67
N LEU A 47 6.19 20.10 11.61
CA LEU A 47 6.91 20.06 10.33
C LEU A 47 6.55 18.84 9.51
N TYR A 48 6.52 17.66 10.13
CA TYR A 48 6.14 16.41 9.48
C TYR A 48 4.75 16.50 8.86
N TYR A 49 3.77 17.00 9.62
CA TYR A 49 2.39 17.17 9.15
C TYR A 49 2.31 18.19 8.00
N VAL A 50 2.83 19.39 8.22
CA VAL A 50 2.76 20.51 7.26
C VAL A 50 3.44 20.16 5.93
N VAL A 51 4.63 19.53 5.98
CA VAL A 51 5.33 19.10 4.76
C VAL A 51 4.48 18.10 3.97
N ASN A 52 3.89 17.11 4.63
CA ASN A 52 3.07 16.12 3.95
C ASN A 52 1.76 16.71 3.39
N VAL A 53 1.15 17.71 4.06
CA VAL A 53 0.01 18.49 3.53
C VAL A 53 0.40 19.21 2.23
N ILE A 54 1.59 19.84 2.20
CA ILE A 54 2.09 20.52 1.01
C ILE A 54 2.41 19.52 -0.10
N ILE A 55 3.05 18.39 0.21
CA ILE A 55 3.34 17.30 -0.74
C ILE A 55 2.06 16.79 -1.39
N LYS A 56 0.99 16.60 -0.60
CA LYS A 56 -0.31 16.20 -1.15
C LYS A 56 -0.86 17.25 -2.13
N LYS A 57 -0.72 18.52 -1.84
CA LYS A 57 -1.14 19.60 -2.76
C LYS A 57 -0.38 19.54 -4.08
N ILE A 58 0.94 19.32 -4.01
CA ILE A 58 1.82 19.26 -5.18
C ILE A 58 1.44 18.08 -6.08
N PHE A 59 1.30 16.88 -5.52
CA PHE A 59 1.24 15.65 -6.30
C PHE A 59 -0.16 15.06 -6.45
N GLY A 60 -1.07 15.38 -5.54
CA GLY A 60 -2.46 14.94 -5.61
C GLY A 60 -2.59 13.42 -5.70
N ARG A 61 -3.21 12.95 -6.80
CA ARG A 61 -3.49 11.52 -7.05
C ARG A 61 -2.42 10.79 -7.87
N PHE A 62 -1.36 11.46 -8.30
CA PHE A 62 -0.39 10.86 -9.23
C PHE A 62 0.89 10.37 -8.56
N ASP A 63 1.22 10.85 -7.37
CA ASP A 63 2.41 10.42 -6.66
C ASP A 63 2.13 10.03 -5.22
N SER A 64 2.08 8.73 -4.98
CA SER A 64 2.04 8.14 -3.64
C SER A 64 3.43 7.68 -3.16
N HIS A 65 4.50 7.96 -3.92
CA HIS A 65 5.86 7.55 -3.58
C HIS A 65 6.68 8.68 -2.93
N THR A 66 6.31 9.95 -3.17
CA THR A 66 6.97 11.11 -2.57
C THR A 66 6.22 11.53 -1.31
N TYR A 67 6.83 11.36 -0.15
CA TYR A 67 6.30 11.77 1.16
C TYR A 67 7.40 11.81 2.20
N LEU A 68 7.23 12.55 3.27
CA LEU A 68 8.18 12.59 4.37
C LEU A 68 8.00 11.38 5.29
N ILE A 69 9.10 10.73 5.66
CA ILE A 69 9.14 9.59 6.58
C ILE A 69 10.03 9.98 7.76
N TRP A 70 9.59 9.69 8.97
CA TRP A 70 10.40 9.85 10.15
C TRP A 70 11.51 8.78 10.19
N ASN A 71 12.77 9.20 10.30
CA ASN A 71 13.92 8.29 10.26
C ASN A 71 14.22 7.61 11.61
N ASN A 72 13.77 8.19 12.72
CA ASN A 72 14.08 7.71 14.06
C ASN A 72 12.92 6.91 14.68
N ALA A 73 13.31 5.84 15.35
CA ALA A 73 12.61 5.07 16.38
C ALA A 73 11.08 5.18 16.37
N ASP A 74 10.49 4.89 15.21
CA ASP A 74 9.06 4.69 15.08
C ASP A 74 8.61 3.62 16.08
N PHE A 75 7.58 3.87 16.85
CA PHE A 75 7.02 2.86 17.71
C PHE A 75 5.58 2.55 17.34
N ASN A 76 5.29 1.28 17.22
CA ASN A 76 3.95 0.81 16.99
C ASN A 76 3.27 0.47 18.31
N LEU A 77 2.01 0.83 18.41
CA LEU A 77 1.13 0.39 19.47
C LEU A 77 0.81 -1.11 19.31
N PRO A 78 0.43 -1.83 20.39
CA PRO A 78 0.23 -3.28 20.36
C PRO A 78 -1.08 -3.70 19.68
N ILE A 79 -1.42 -3.06 18.58
CA ILE A 79 -2.60 -3.36 17.76
C ILE A 79 -2.25 -3.28 16.28
N ARG A 80 -3.04 -3.95 15.44
CA ARG A 80 -3.07 -3.74 13.99
C ARG A 80 -4.49 -3.51 13.55
N LEU A 81 -4.66 -2.55 12.66
CA LEU A 81 -5.94 -2.03 12.23
C LEU A 81 -6.27 -2.49 10.83
N LYS A 82 -7.55 -2.60 10.53
CA LYS A 82 -8.08 -2.81 9.20
C LYS A 82 -9.30 -1.93 8.97
N TYR A 83 -9.32 -1.27 7.83
CA TYR A 83 -10.44 -0.45 7.38
C TYR A 83 -11.40 -1.33 6.58
N ILE A 84 -12.61 -1.55 7.11
CA ILE A 84 -13.63 -2.44 6.53
C ILE A 84 -14.98 -1.72 6.61
N ASP A 85 -15.73 -1.65 5.52
CA ASP A 85 -17.07 -1.02 5.48
C ASP A 85 -17.10 0.38 6.11
N ASN A 86 -16.11 1.23 5.79
CA ASN A 86 -15.93 2.58 6.34
C ASN A 86 -15.76 2.64 7.87
N LYS A 87 -15.35 1.55 8.49
CA LYS A 87 -15.05 1.44 9.92
C LYS A 87 -13.65 0.90 10.13
N LEU A 88 -13.07 1.25 11.26
CA LEU A 88 -11.72 0.84 11.63
C LEU A 88 -11.78 -0.21 12.74
N TYR A 89 -11.25 -1.41 12.46
CA TYR A 89 -11.28 -2.53 13.39
C TYR A 89 -9.88 -2.96 13.80
N ILE A 90 -9.75 -3.46 15.03
CA ILE A 90 -8.53 -4.12 15.51
C ILE A 90 -8.55 -5.57 15.03
N ILE A 91 -7.65 -5.92 14.10
CA ILE A 91 -7.56 -7.29 13.55
C ILE A 91 -6.47 -8.14 14.17
N ARG A 92 -5.56 -7.53 14.93
CA ARG A 92 -4.52 -8.21 15.71
C ARG A 92 -4.18 -7.37 16.93
N THR A 93 -3.82 -8.06 17.99
CA THR A 93 -3.31 -7.47 19.22
C THR A 93 -2.41 -8.48 19.95
N ASP A 94 -1.72 -8.06 21.00
CA ASP A 94 -1.00 -8.93 21.91
C ASP A 94 -1.93 -9.64 22.91
N GLU A 95 -1.37 -10.52 23.73
CA GLU A 95 -2.10 -11.30 24.73
C GLU A 95 -2.81 -10.41 25.77
N ASP A 96 -2.14 -9.31 26.20
CA ASP A 96 -2.66 -8.42 27.25
C ASP A 96 -3.87 -7.60 26.79
N ASN A 97 -4.11 -7.53 25.49
CA ASN A 97 -5.17 -6.76 24.86
C ASN A 97 -6.16 -7.60 24.06
N LYS A 98 -6.22 -8.92 24.31
CA LYS A 98 -7.12 -9.84 23.56
C LYS A 98 -8.59 -9.48 23.65
N ASP A 99 -9.02 -8.85 24.72
CA ASP A 99 -10.39 -8.46 24.96
C ASP A 99 -10.89 -7.34 24.03
N ILE A 100 -9.97 -6.61 23.37
CA ILE A 100 -10.32 -5.61 22.36
C ILE A 100 -10.17 -6.10 20.92
N LEU A 101 -9.76 -7.36 20.70
CA LEU A 101 -9.63 -7.93 19.36
C LEU A 101 -10.98 -7.92 18.63
N TYR A 102 -10.96 -7.54 17.36
CA TYR A 102 -12.11 -7.32 16.48
C TYR A 102 -13.06 -6.18 16.88
N GLY A 103 -12.67 -5.35 17.88
CA GLY A 103 -13.41 -4.17 18.26
C GLY A 103 -13.27 -3.04 17.24
N GLN A 104 -14.32 -2.26 17.08
CA GLN A 104 -14.35 -1.06 16.24
C GLN A 104 -13.79 0.13 17.03
N ILE A 105 -12.84 0.87 16.48
CA ILE A 105 -12.34 2.11 17.10
C ILE A 105 -13.33 3.25 16.85
N LEU A 106 -13.70 3.91 17.95
CA LEU A 106 -14.61 5.06 17.93
C LEU A 106 -13.85 6.37 18.15
N ARG A 107 -12.92 6.42 19.11
CA ARG A 107 -12.15 7.61 19.47
C ARG A 107 -10.72 7.25 19.88
N ILE A 108 -9.83 8.24 19.76
CA ILE A 108 -8.47 8.22 20.34
C ILE A 108 -8.28 9.53 21.10
N ASN A 109 -7.88 9.46 22.39
CA ASN A 109 -7.72 10.61 23.28
C ASN A 109 -8.96 11.53 23.28
N ASN A 110 -10.17 10.95 23.35
CA ASN A 110 -11.48 11.63 23.26
C ASN A 110 -11.76 12.34 21.92
N ILE A 111 -10.86 12.24 20.93
CA ILE A 111 -11.07 12.75 19.57
C ILE A 111 -11.81 11.69 18.75
N ASP A 112 -12.89 12.07 18.09
CA ASP A 112 -13.64 11.19 17.21
C ASP A 112 -12.75 10.67 16.06
N ILE A 113 -12.88 9.38 15.75
CA ILE A 113 -12.05 8.76 14.72
C ILE A 113 -12.22 9.38 13.34
N SER A 114 -13.43 9.89 13.03
CA SER A 114 -13.71 10.56 11.77
C SER A 114 -12.88 11.85 11.61
N LYS A 115 -12.69 12.60 12.69
CA LYS A 115 -11.85 13.81 12.68
C LYS A 115 -10.39 13.47 12.40
N LEU A 116 -9.84 12.44 13.04
CA LEU A 116 -8.47 12.00 12.80
C LEU A 116 -8.29 11.48 11.37
N ILE A 117 -9.28 10.79 10.82
CA ILE A 117 -9.28 10.35 9.43
C ILE A 117 -9.25 11.54 8.47
N GLU A 118 -10.00 12.62 8.72
CA GLU A 118 -9.93 13.82 7.88
C GLU A 118 -8.55 14.51 7.94
N GLU A 119 -7.93 14.59 9.12
CA GLU A 119 -6.56 15.10 9.26
C GLU A 119 -5.55 14.25 8.48
N ILE A 120 -5.71 12.91 8.51
CA ILE A 120 -4.88 11.99 7.71
C ILE A 120 -5.13 12.19 6.21
N LYS A 121 -6.38 12.33 5.78
CA LYS A 121 -6.72 12.62 4.38
C LYS A 121 -6.08 13.93 3.91
N GLU A 122 -5.92 14.90 4.78
CA GLU A 122 -5.32 16.19 4.42
C GLU A 122 -3.81 16.10 4.19
N MET A 123 -3.11 15.19 4.89
CA MET A 123 -1.65 15.04 4.79
C MET A 123 -1.16 13.92 3.87
N VAL A 124 -2.04 13.04 3.41
CA VAL A 124 -1.61 11.87 2.60
C VAL A 124 -1.85 12.12 1.12
N ALA A 125 -0.79 12.09 0.32
CA ALA A 125 -0.90 11.95 -1.13
C ALA A 125 -1.22 10.49 -1.49
N TYR A 126 -2.30 10.26 -2.24
CA TYR A 126 -2.74 8.91 -2.60
C TYR A 126 -3.31 8.87 -4.01
N SER A 127 -3.04 7.77 -4.71
CA SER A 127 -3.56 7.53 -6.06
C SER A 127 -4.86 6.72 -6.06
N THR A 128 -5.10 5.92 -5.01
CA THR A 128 -6.33 5.13 -4.84
C THR A 128 -6.84 5.22 -3.41
N ASP A 129 -8.15 5.07 -3.22
CA ASP A 129 -8.74 5.05 -1.88
C ASP A 129 -8.18 3.88 -1.04
N GLY A 130 -7.84 2.76 -1.68
CA GLY A 130 -7.17 1.64 -1.03
C GLY A 130 -5.83 2.02 -0.39
N PHE A 131 -5.03 2.88 -1.04
CA PHE A 131 -3.79 3.39 -0.43
C PHE A 131 -4.07 4.31 0.76
N LEU A 132 -5.07 5.18 0.66
CA LEU A 132 -5.48 6.01 1.78
C LEU A 132 -5.90 5.17 2.98
N GLN A 133 -6.68 4.09 2.77
CA GLN A 133 -7.06 3.15 3.83
C GLN A 133 -5.84 2.58 4.54
N ILE A 134 -4.82 2.12 3.80
CA ILE A 134 -3.55 1.64 4.38
C ILE A 134 -2.87 2.71 5.23
N LYS A 135 -2.87 3.97 4.76
CA LYS A 135 -2.26 5.06 5.52
C LYS A 135 -3.05 5.38 6.79
N ILE A 136 -4.37 5.37 6.74
CA ILE A 136 -5.22 5.48 7.93
C ILE A 136 -4.89 4.35 8.92
N GLU A 137 -4.91 3.09 8.47
CA GLU A 137 -4.57 1.92 9.27
C GLU A 137 -3.20 2.11 9.96
N THR A 138 -2.17 2.50 9.19
CA THR A 138 -0.78 2.57 9.69
C THR A 138 -0.49 3.79 10.54
N ILE A 139 -1.11 4.93 10.29
CA ILE A 139 -0.91 6.15 11.08
C ILE A 139 -1.55 5.99 12.46
N LEU A 140 -2.75 5.43 12.52
CA LEU A 140 -3.54 5.36 13.74
C LEU A 140 -3.08 4.28 14.75
N TYR A 141 -2.10 3.43 14.44
CA TYR A 141 -1.43 2.59 15.44
C TYR A 141 0.05 2.94 15.66
N ASN A 142 0.53 3.99 15.02
CA ASN A 142 1.92 4.42 15.10
C ASN A 142 2.03 5.67 15.98
N GLY A 143 2.73 5.58 17.10
CA GLY A 143 2.74 6.64 18.09
C GLY A 143 3.34 7.97 17.60
N ILE A 144 4.41 7.93 16.80
CA ILE A 144 5.01 9.16 16.23
C ILE A 144 4.06 9.83 15.24
N LYS A 145 3.44 9.04 14.36
CA LYS A 145 2.51 9.59 13.36
C LYS A 145 1.23 10.11 14.01
N LEU A 146 0.74 9.47 15.06
CA LEU A 146 -0.38 9.99 15.86
C LEU A 146 -0.05 11.36 16.44
N ARG A 147 1.14 11.54 17.04
CA ARG A 147 1.57 12.83 17.60
C ARG A 147 1.68 13.94 16.56
N SER A 148 1.87 13.61 15.29
CA SER A 148 1.90 14.61 14.21
C SER A 148 0.53 15.12 13.80
N LEU A 149 -0.56 14.46 14.20
CA LEU A 149 -1.91 14.94 13.87
C LEU A 149 -2.28 16.16 14.72
N PRO A 150 -2.79 17.23 14.14
CA PRO A 150 -3.06 18.52 14.84
C PRO A 150 -3.97 18.42 16.07
N SER A 151 -4.84 17.41 16.11
CA SER A 151 -5.76 17.19 17.24
C SER A 151 -5.16 16.36 18.37
N ILE A 152 -3.98 15.77 18.21
CA ILE A 152 -3.31 14.93 19.21
C ILE A 152 -2.22 15.73 19.92
N ASP A 153 -2.10 15.52 21.22
CA ASP A 153 -0.98 16.10 22.01
C ASP A 153 0.36 15.47 21.58
N ASP A 154 1.28 16.28 21.13
CA ASP A 154 2.60 15.87 20.65
C ASP A 154 3.53 15.33 21.78
N ASN A 155 3.18 15.55 23.05
CA ASN A 155 3.86 15.01 24.22
C ASN A 155 3.27 13.69 24.74
N ALA A 156 2.21 13.17 24.13
CA ALA A 156 1.55 11.95 24.58
C ALA A 156 2.44 10.71 24.47
N ASP A 157 2.70 10.00 25.58
CA ASP A 157 3.43 8.72 25.61
C ASP A 157 2.49 7.50 25.57
N GLU A 158 1.22 7.73 25.87
CA GLU A 158 0.15 6.73 25.79
C GLU A 158 -1.09 7.34 25.10
N PHE A 159 -1.89 6.49 24.49
CA PHE A 159 -3.09 6.88 23.76
C PHE A 159 -4.29 6.09 24.30
N GLU A 160 -5.36 6.80 24.70
CA GLU A 160 -6.60 6.17 25.14
C GLU A 160 -7.51 5.91 23.94
N TYR A 161 -7.81 4.65 23.69
CA TYR A 161 -8.73 4.21 22.64
C TYR A 161 -10.10 3.91 23.25
N GLU A 162 -11.18 4.46 22.68
CA GLU A 162 -12.55 4.01 22.90
C GLU A 162 -12.93 3.02 21.80
N ILE A 163 -13.24 1.79 22.21
CA ILE A 163 -13.40 0.65 21.32
C ILE A 163 -14.75 -0.01 21.58
N LEU A 164 -15.54 -0.21 20.53
CA LEU A 164 -16.80 -0.93 20.58
C LEU A 164 -16.55 -2.43 20.35
N VAL A 165 -16.76 -3.25 21.39
CA VAL A 165 -16.65 -4.71 21.37
C VAL A 165 -17.98 -5.28 21.86
N ASP A 166 -18.65 -6.10 21.06
CA ASP A 166 -19.89 -6.80 21.42
C ASP A 166 -20.94 -5.86 22.07
N ASN A 167 -21.17 -4.67 21.47
CA ASN A 167 -22.05 -3.60 21.93
C ASN A 167 -21.64 -2.92 23.26
N GLN A 168 -20.45 -3.12 23.75
CA GLN A 168 -19.89 -2.43 24.91
C GLN A 168 -18.72 -1.56 24.53
N ILE A 169 -18.63 -0.37 25.12
CA ILE A 169 -17.49 0.53 24.93
C ILE A 169 -16.43 0.22 25.96
N ILE A 170 -15.26 -0.18 25.49
CA ILE A 170 -14.05 -0.42 26.29
C ILE A 170 -13.11 0.75 26.09
N LYS A 171 -12.60 1.34 27.18
CA LYS A 171 -11.51 2.31 27.15
C LYS A 171 -10.18 1.56 27.44
N ARG A 172 -9.21 1.75 26.54
CA ARG A 172 -7.92 1.08 26.67
C ARG A 172 -6.79 2.08 26.39
N LYS A 173 -5.88 2.21 27.35
CA LYS A 173 -4.64 2.95 27.17
C LYS A 173 -3.58 2.06 26.54
N LEU A 174 -3.12 2.47 25.37
CA LEU A 174 -2.07 1.78 24.61
C LEU A 174 -0.82 2.64 24.60
N LYS A 175 0.33 2.02 24.84
CA LYS A 175 1.65 2.68 24.87
C LYS A 175 2.66 1.88 24.07
N LYS A 176 3.82 2.48 23.85
CA LYS A 176 4.97 1.81 23.23
C LYS A 176 5.27 0.50 23.97
N GLN A 177 5.53 -0.54 23.21
CA GLN A 177 6.07 -1.79 23.74
C GLN A 177 7.57 -1.90 23.45
N ASP A 178 8.33 -2.48 24.38
CA ASP A 178 9.77 -2.71 24.23
C ASP A 178 10.12 -3.72 23.15
N LYS A 179 9.16 -4.55 22.74
CA LYS A 179 9.30 -5.51 21.65
C LYS A 179 8.11 -5.38 20.71
N ASP A 180 8.36 -5.36 19.41
CA ASP A 180 7.30 -5.47 18.40
C ASP A 180 6.77 -6.92 18.40
N LEU A 181 5.88 -7.21 19.37
CA LEU A 181 5.30 -8.54 19.60
C LEU A 181 4.32 -8.91 18.49
N ILE A 182 3.81 -7.90 17.76
CA ILE A 182 2.84 -8.10 16.70
C ILE A 182 3.54 -7.96 15.36
N ARG A 183 4.16 -9.02 14.89
CA ARG A 183 4.61 -9.08 13.52
C ARG A 183 3.39 -9.19 12.61
N ILE A 184 3.11 -8.14 11.83
CA ILE A 184 2.15 -8.24 10.73
C ILE A 184 2.70 -9.27 9.76
N ASN A 185 1.96 -10.40 9.61
CA ASN A 185 2.34 -11.43 8.66
C ASN A 185 3.85 -11.63 8.56
N ALA A 186 4.47 -12.13 9.62
CA ALA A 186 5.77 -12.74 9.47
C ALA A 186 5.58 -14.02 8.62
N LYS A 187 5.21 -13.86 7.35
CA LYS A 187 5.53 -14.85 6.34
C LYS A 187 7.05 -14.89 6.39
N LYS A 188 7.60 -15.96 6.96
CA LYS A 188 9.04 -16.14 7.16
C LYS A 188 9.84 -16.07 5.83
N GLN A 189 9.13 -16.10 4.70
CA GLN A 189 9.69 -16.08 3.34
C GLN A 189 8.81 -15.19 2.46
N ASN A 190 9.43 -14.43 1.56
CA ASN A 190 8.72 -13.62 0.55
C ASN A 190 8.04 -14.49 -0.51
N TYR A 191 8.49 -15.73 -0.67
CA TYR A 191 7.93 -16.72 -1.56
C TYR A 191 7.70 -18.01 -0.81
N SER A 192 6.51 -18.58 -0.95
CA SER A 192 6.19 -19.90 -0.42
C SER A 192 5.12 -20.57 -1.26
N TYR A 193 4.92 -21.87 -1.10
CA TYR A 193 3.81 -22.58 -1.72
C TYR A 193 3.27 -23.66 -0.81
N GLU A 194 2.03 -24.02 -1.03
CA GLU A 194 1.36 -25.18 -0.42
C GLU A 194 0.38 -25.81 -1.41
N ILE A 195 -0.07 -27.02 -1.13
CA ILE A 195 -1.05 -27.72 -1.98
C ILE A 195 -2.38 -27.71 -1.24
N LEU A 196 -3.38 -27.09 -1.85
CA LEU A 196 -4.74 -26.97 -1.33
C LEU A 196 -5.72 -27.61 -2.33
N GLU A 197 -6.36 -28.70 -1.96
CA GLU A 197 -7.42 -29.35 -2.76
C GLU A 197 -7.05 -29.57 -4.26
N GLY A 198 -5.83 -30.02 -4.53
CA GLY A 198 -5.35 -30.26 -5.91
C GLY A 198 -4.97 -28.97 -6.66
N THR A 199 -4.80 -27.88 -5.97
CA THR A 199 -4.32 -26.57 -6.47
C THR A 199 -3.01 -26.23 -5.79
N ILE A 200 -2.05 -25.68 -6.50
CA ILE A 200 -0.82 -25.12 -5.92
C ILE A 200 -1.10 -23.65 -5.59
N TYR A 201 -1.12 -23.34 -4.30
CA TYR A 201 -1.22 -21.98 -3.77
C TYR A 201 0.18 -21.43 -3.56
N ILE A 202 0.47 -20.30 -4.22
CA ILE A 202 1.78 -19.67 -4.25
C ILE A 202 1.66 -18.29 -3.60
N VAL A 203 2.44 -18.03 -2.57
CA VAL A 203 2.54 -16.71 -1.95
C VAL A 203 3.69 -15.96 -2.61
N TYR A 204 3.40 -14.73 -3.09
CA TYR A 204 4.37 -13.77 -3.63
C TYR A 204 4.11 -12.38 -3.03
N ASN A 205 4.54 -12.14 -1.80
CA ASN A 205 4.20 -10.96 -1.03
C ASN A 205 5.30 -9.88 -0.98
N SER A 206 6.40 -10.07 -1.72
CA SER A 206 7.47 -9.06 -1.84
C SER A 206 8.31 -9.28 -3.09
N CYS A 207 8.65 -8.19 -3.74
CA CYS A 207 9.63 -8.15 -4.85
C CYS A 207 11.03 -7.80 -4.30
N SER A 208 11.50 -8.48 -3.25
CA SER A 208 12.76 -8.18 -2.57
C SER A 208 13.98 -8.77 -3.29
N GLU A 209 15.06 -8.00 -3.35
CA GLU A 209 16.35 -8.44 -3.91
C GLU A 209 17.00 -9.58 -3.13
N ASP A 210 16.77 -9.64 -1.81
CA ASP A 210 17.35 -10.66 -0.92
C ASP A 210 16.91 -12.09 -1.29
N TYR A 211 15.87 -12.20 -2.12
CA TYR A 211 15.30 -13.47 -2.57
C TYR A 211 15.53 -13.77 -4.05
N LYS A 212 16.42 -13.03 -4.70
CA LYS A 212 16.84 -13.33 -6.07
C LYS A 212 17.45 -14.74 -6.12
N GLY A 213 17.00 -15.57 -6.99
CA GLY A 213 17.40 -16.97 -7.04
C GLY A 213 16.48 -17.93 -6.28
N GLN A 214 15.87 -17.52 -5.18
CA GLN A 214 14.87 -18.33 -4.49
C GLN A 214 13.60 -18.56 -5.34
N MET A 215 13.21 -17.58 -6.18
CA MET A 215 12.09 -17.75 -7.10
C MET A 215 12.35 -18.86 -8.13
N GLN A 216 13.55 -18.96 -8.67
CA GLN A 216 13.91 -20.02 -9.61
C GLN A 216 13.86 -21.40 -8.94
N GLU A 217 14.36 -21.51 -7.72
CA GLU A 217 14.28 -22.75 -6.93
C GLU A 217 12.84 -23.13 -6.58
N LEU A 218 12.05 -22.14 -6.18
CA LEU A 218 10.62 -22.33 -5.92
C LEU A 218 9.93 -22.88 -7.18
N VAL A 219 10.11 -22.23 -8.31
CA VAL A 219 9.52 -22.66 -9.60
C VAL A 219 9.97 -24.06 -9.99
N LYS A 220 11.24 -24.42 -9.80
CA LYS A 220 11.74 -25.78 -10.04
C LYS A 220 10.98 -26.81 -9.19
N LYS A 221 10.78 -26.54 -7.90
CA LYS A 221 10.03 -27.43 -6.99
C LYS A 221 8.57 -27.54 -7.40
N ILE A 222 7.91 -26.39 -7.66
CA ILE A 222 6.52 -26.34 -8.08
C ILE A 222 6.32 -27.11 -9.39
N LYS A 223 7.22 -26.97 -10.36
CA LYS A 223 7.17 -27.70 -11.63
C LYS A 223 7.20 -29.22 -11.40
N GLN A 224 8.15 -29.72 -10.60
CA GLN A 224 8.23 -31.14 -10.26
C GLN A 224 6.95 -31.67 -9.60
N ILE A 225 6.39 -30.90 -8.68
CA ILE A 225 5.13 -31.26 -7.97
C ILE A 225 3.94 -31.26 -8.95
N SER A 226 3.83 -30.23 -9.78
CA SER A 226 2.79 -30.09 -10.80
C SER A 226 2.78 -31.29 -11.76
N GLU A 227 3.96 -31.63 -12.29
CA GLU A 227 4.14 -32.76 -13.21
C GLU A 227 3.85 -34.09 -12.55
N LYS A 228 4.42 -34.37 -11.36
CA LYS A 228 4.23 -35.62 -10.61
C LYS A 228 2.77 -35.88 -10.24
N ASN A 229 2.01 -34.84 -9.89
CA ASN A 229 0.64 -34.95 -9.40
C ASN A 229 -0.40 -34.53 -10.45
N ASN A 230 0.01 -34.20 -11.67
CA ASN A 230 -0.85 -33.70 -12.75
C ASN A 230 -1.69 -32.49 -12.33
N ILE A 231 -1.09 -31.54 -11.57
CA ILE A 231 -1.77 -30.32 -11.10
C ILE A 231 -1.57 -29.22 -12.13
N ASN A 232 -2.68 -28.65 -12.61
CA ASN A 232 -2.68 -27.55 -13.59
C ASN A 232 -3.40 -26.29 -13.10
N ASN A 233 -3.78 -26.27 -11.82
CA ASN A 233 -4.49 -25.18 -11.16
C ASN A 233 -3.56 -24.46 -10.17
N PHE A 234 -3.51 -23.12 -10.25
CA PHE A 234 -2.62 -22.28 -9.45
C PHE A 234 -3.37 -21.09 -8.89
N VAL A 235 -3.19 -20.82 -7.59
CA VAL A 235 -3.54 -19.55 -6.97
C VAL A 235 -2.25 -18.79 -6.69
N ILE A 236 -2.16 -17.55 -7.13
CA ILE A 236 -1.03 -16.65 -6.87
C ILE A 236 -1.49 -15.57 -5.90
N ASP A 237 -1.02 -15.61 -4.68
CA ASP A 237 -1.36 -14.60 -3.66
C ASP A 237 -0.37 -13.45 -3.72
N LEU A 238 -0.79 -12.33 -4.33
CA LEU A 238 -0.06 -11.07 -4.36
C LEU A 238 -0.38 -10.15 -3.19
N ARG A 239 -1.32 -10.49 -2.35
CA ARG A 239 -1.76 -9.64 -1.24
C ARG A 239 -0.58 -9.30 -0.32
N GLY A 240 -0.53 -8.03 0.09
CA GLY A 240 0.55 -7.52 0.91
C GLY A 240 1.84 -7.19 0.16
N ASN A 241 1.89 -7.30 -1.18
CA ASN A 241 3.10 -7.04 -1.97
C ASN A 241 3.30 -5.53 -2.21
N MET A 242 4.06 -4.89 -1.35
CA MET A 242 4.41 -3.47 -1.46
C MET A 242 5.42 -3.15 -2.57
N GLY A 243 5.87 -4.15 -3.34
CA GLY A 243 6.76 -3.95 -4.47
C GLY A 243 8.22 -4.31 -4.19
N GLY A 244 9.11 -3.66 -4.92
CA GLY A 244 10.53 -3.94 -5.03
C GLY A 244 10.94 -4.13 -6.50
N ASN A 245 11.85 -5.07 -6.79
CA ASN A 245 12.27 -5.40 -8.15
C ASN A 245 11.27 -6.36 -8.81
N ALA A 246 10.52 -5.84 -9.79
CA ALA A 246 9.49 -6.59 -10.49
C ALA A 246 10.02 -7.81 -11.30
N ASP A 247 11.30 -7.85 -11.65
CA ASP A 247 11.86 -8.92 -12.48
C ASP A 247 11.89 -10.29 -11.77
N TYR A 248 11.76 -10.32 -10.45
CA TYR A 248 11.82 -11.58 -9.70
C TYR A 248 10.65 -12.53 -9.97
N ILE A 249 9.50 -12.05 -10.43
CA ILE A 249 8.36 -12.91 -10.76
C ILE A 249 8.53 -13.61 -12.13
N LYS A 250 9.41 -13.13 -13.02
CA LYS A 250 9.51 -13.62 -14.40
C LYS A 250 9.63 -15.14 -14.55
N PRO A 251 10.45 -15.86 -13.77
CA PRO A 251 10.51 -17.31 -13.85
C PRO A 251 9.17 -17.99 -13.57
N LEU A 252 8.38 -17.44 -12.64
CA LEU A 252 7.04 -17.93 -12.31
C LEU A 252 6.06 -17.66 -13.46
N ILE A 253 6.10 -16.46 -14.06
CA ILE A 253 5.28 -16.11 -15.23
C ILE A 253 5.50 -17.08 -16.37
N GLU A 254 6.77 -17.38 -16.72
CA GLU A 254 7.10 -18.33 -17.79
C GLU A 254 6.54 -19.72 -17.49
N PHE A 255 6.63 -20.20 -16.26
CA PHE A 255 6.08 -21.49 -15.86
C PHE A 255 4.55 -21.53 -15.93
N LEU A 256 3.87 -20.43 -15.61
CA LEU A 256 2.42 -20.35 -15.54
C LEU A 256 1.74 -20.19 -16.91
N LYS A 257 2.47 -19.92 -18.00
CA LYS A 257 1.92 -19.82 -19.35
C LYS A 257 1.13 -21.09 -19.72
N GLY A 258 -0.12 -20.93 -20.13
CA GLY A 258 -1.03 -22.01 -20.47
C GLY A 258 -1.61 -22.82 -19.30
N LYS A 259 -1.32 -22.43 -18.06
CA LYS A 259 -1.91 -22.99 -16.83
C LYS A 259 -3.21 -22.28 -16.46
N ASN A 260 -4.02 -22.91 -15.61
CA ASN A 260 -5.16 -22.23 -14.98
C ASN A 260 -4.65 -21.43 -13.76
N ALA A 261 -4.67 -20.11 -13.86
CA ALA A 261 -4.17 -19.23 -12.82
C ALA A 261 -5.25 -18.28 -12.32
N VAL A 262 -5.36 -18.14 -11.01
CA VAL A 262 -6.14 -17.11 -10.32
C VAL A 262 -5.21 -16.34 -9.38
N THR A 263 -5.28 -15.02 -9.42
CA THR A 263 -4.44 -14.14 -8.60
C THR A 263 -5.29 -13.45 -7.54
N LEU A 264 -4.84 -13.52 -6.28
CA LEU A 264 -5.45 -12.77 -5.18
C LEU A 264 -4.86 -11.37 -5.10
N THR A 265 -5.73 -10.38 -4.93
CA THR A 265 -5.34 -8.95 -4.86
C THR A 265 -5.89 -8.26 -3.63
N ASP A 266 -5.14 -7.28 -3.14
CA ASP A 266 -5.56 -6.37 -2.09
C ASP A 266 -4.99 -4.96 -2.29
N ASN A 267 -5.47 -4.03 -1.47
CA ASN A 267 -5.03 -2.64 -1.48
C ASN A 267 -3.56 -2.43 -1.07
N TYR A 268 -2.86 -3.45 -0.56
CA TYR A 268 -1.42 -3.39 -0.26
C TYR A 268 -0.52 -3.64 -1.47
N ILE A 269 -1.06 -4.09 -2.60
CA ILE A 269 -0.24 -4.22 -3.83
C ILE A 269 0.15 -2.83 -4.31
N PHE A 270 1.47 -2.58 -4.34
CA PHE A 270 2.02 -1.26 -4.63
C PHE A 270 3.30 -1.35 -5.45
N SER A 271 3.71 -0.25 -6.11
CA SER A 271 5.00 -0.13 -6.81
C SER A 271 5.32 -1.33 -7.71
N GLY A 272 6.41 -2.06 -7.46
CA GLY A 272 6.81 -3.26 -8.23
C GLY A 272 5.78 -4.39 -8.24
N GLY A 273 4.91 -4.48 -7.22
CA GLY A 273 3.81 -5.45 -7.16
C GLY A 273 2.80 -5.28 -8.30
N ARG A 274 2.57 -4.05 -8.75
CA ARG A 274 1.70 -3.75 -9.92
C ARG A 274 2.27 -4.30 -11.24
N TRP A 275 3.61 -4.37 -11.42
CA TRP A 275 4.23 -4.98 -12.58
C TRP A 275 3.98 -6.49 -12.59
N ALA A 276 4.14 -7.14 -11.44
CA ALA A 276 3.82 -8.55 -11.28
C ALA A 276 2.35 -8.84 -11.64
N LEU A 277 1.43 -7.95 -11.25
CA LEU A 277 0.02 -8.03 -11.59
C LEU A 277 -0.22 -7.93 -13.11
N ILE A 278 0.46 -7.00 -13.81
CA ILE A 278 0.35 -6.87 -15.27
C ILE A 278 0.91 -8.09 -15.98
N ASP A 279 2.04 -8.64 -15.53
CA ASP A 279 2.60 -9.86 -16.10
C ASP A 279 1.64 -11.06 -15.94
N LEU A 280 0.96 -11.18 -14.78
CA LEU A 280 -0.08 -12.19 -14.55
C LEU A 280 -1.32 -11.96 -15.42
N LYS A 281 -1.74 -10.69 -15.60
CA LYS A 281 -2.82 -10.33 -16.53
C LYS A 281 -2.50 -10.78 -17.96
N ASN A 282 -1.26 -10.57 -18.39
CA ASN A 282 -0.79 -10.91 -19.74
C ASN A 282 -0.81 -12.41 -20.05
N ILE A 283 -0.65 -13.26 -19.06
CA ILE A 283 -0.78 -14.73 -19.22
C ILE A 283 -2.21 -15.24 -19.02
N GLY A 284 -3.18 -14.33 -18.79
CA GLY A 284 -4.60 -14.68 -18.69
C GLY A 284 -5.05 -15.13 -17.30
N SER A 285 -4.31 -14.78 -16.24
CA SER A 285 -4.78 -15.01 -14.86
C SER A 285 -6.09 -14.26 -14.61
N LYS A 286 -6.99 -14.86 -13.83
CA LYS A 286 -8.17 -14.20 -13.29
C LYS A 286 -7.84 -13.58 -11.95
N PHE A 287 -8.46 -12.44 -11.62
CA PHE A 287 -8.18 -11.69 -10.40
C PHE A 287 -9.35 -11.72 -9.44
N VAL A 288 -9.07 -12.04 -8.17
CA VAL A 288 -10.04 -12.08 -7.08
C VAL A 288 -9.53 -11.24 -5.92
N GLY A 289 -10.35 -10.36 -5.40
CA GLY A 289 -10.00 -9.54 -4.25
C GLY A 289 -10.48 -8.11 -4.38
N THR A 290 -9.70 -7.16 -3.87
CA THR A 290 -9.97 -5.72 -3.99
C THR A 290 -9.08 -5.07 -5.04
N GLY A 291 -9.31 -3.78 -5.29
CA GLY A 291 -8.38 -2.95 -6.04
C GLY A 291 -7.01 -2.86 -5.36
N ILE A 292 -6.02 -2.29 -6.06
CA ILE A 292 -4.64 -2.18 -5.57
C ILE A 292 -4.34 -0.78 -5.02
N GLY A 293 -3.26 -0.63 -4.24
CA GLY A 293 -2.86 0.60 -3.56
C GLY A 293 -2.26 1.68 -4.48
N THR A 294 -2.21 1.47 -5.79
CA THR A 294 -1.70 2.46 -6.74
C THR A 294 -2.46 2.36 -8.07
N THR A 295 -2.47 3.46 -8.83
CA THR A 295 -2.89 3.41 -10.24
C THR A 295 -1.83 2.71 -11.09
N LEU A 296 -2.20 2.24 -12.28
CA LEU A 296 -1.24 1.66 -13.22
C LEU A 296 -0.30 2.74 -13.80
N ASN A 297 -0.77 3.98 -13.87
CA ASN A 297 0.04 5.15 -14.16
C ASN A 297 0.35 5.93 -12.88
N CYS A 298 1.62 6.24 -12.63
CA CYS A 298 2.01 7.02 -11.46
C CYS A 298 3.46 7.54 -11.59
N PHE A 299 3.79 8.52 -10.78
CA PHE A 299 5.20 8.80 -10.46
C PHE A 299 5.77 7.71 -9.56
N GLY A 300 7.04 7.36 -9.74
CA GLY A 300 7.69 6.33 -8.95
C GLY A 300 9.17 6.21 -9.22
N ASN A 301 9.78 5.10 -8.80
CA ASN A 301 11.23 4.95 -8.68
C ASN A 301 11.84 6.14 -7.92
N VAL A 302 12.12 5.93 -6.64
CA VAL A 302 12.49 7.03 -5.76
C VAL A 302 14.00 7.16 -5.60
N SER A 303 14.52 8.40 -5.61
CA SER A 303 15.77 8.74 -4.98
C SER A 303 15.51 9.02 -3.50
N ARG A 304 16.27 8.38 -2.61
CA ARG A 304 16.11 8.58 -1.17
C ARG A 304 17.05 9.68 -0.70
N GLN A 305 16.47 10.78 -0.22
CA GLN A 305 17.17 11.88 0.40
C GLN A 305 17.02 11.79 1.92
N GLN A 306 17.96 12.36 2.68
CA GLN A 306 17.93 12.36 4.15
C GLN A 306 18.04 13.78 4.68
N PRO A 307 17.00 14.61 4.51
CA PRO A 307 16.99 15.92 5.11
C PRO A 307 16.73 15.80 6.62
N TYR A 308 17.71 16.18 7.42
CA TYR A 308 17.63 16.17 8.88
C TYR A 308 17.32 14.76 9.43
N GLU A 309 16.34 14.66 10.32
CA GLU A 309 15.85 13.40 10.92
C GLU A 309 14.84 12.64 10.06
N TYR A 310 14.64 13.02 8.81
CA TYR A 310 13.67 12.41 7.91
C TYR A 310 14.34 11.64 6.78
N ILE A 311 13.58 10.71 6.21
CA ILE A 311 13.82 10.13 4.89
C ILE A 311 12.77 10.71 3.95
N LEU A 312 13.22 11.22 2.82
CA LEU A 312 12.38 11.78 1.76
C LEU A 312 12.61 11.00 0.47
N PRO A 313 11.81 9.97 0.19
CA PRO A 313 11.79 9.38 -1.14
C PRO A 313 11.16 10.37 -2.11
N VAL A 314 11.83 10.63 -3.22
CA VAL A 314 11.36 11.55 -4.28
C VAL A 314 11.29 10.80 -5.59
N ALA A 315 10.12 10.75 -6.20
CA ALA A 315 9.90 10.06 -7.47
C ALA A 315 10.57 10.79 -8.64
N TYR A 316 11.33 10.06 -9.45
CA TYR A 316 12.06 10.64 -10.59
C TYR A 316 11.72 10.02 -11.93
N LYS A 317 10.69 9.16 -12.01
CA LYS A 317 10.16 8.57 -13.24
C LYS A 317 8.64 8.68 -13.26
N TYR A 318 8.08 8.69 -14.47
CA TYR A 318 6.67 8.51 -14.70
C TYR A 318 6.42 7.18 -15.39
N PHE A 319 5.36 6.49 -15.00
CA PHE A 319 4.94 5.21 -15.57
C PHE A 319 3.50 5.33 -16.07
N TYR A 320 3.16 4.62 -17.13
CA TYR A 320 1.79 4.42 -17.57
C TYR A 320 1.62 3.04 -18.20
N TYR A 321 0.40 2.51 -18.13
CA TYR A 321 0.08 1.26 -18.80
C TYR A 321 -0.39 1.54 -20.23
N ASP A 322 0.24 0.89 -21.19
CA ASP A 322 -0.12 0.91 -22.60
C ASP A 322 -0.94 -0.34 -22.92
N GLU A 323 -2.23 -0.14 -23.22
CA GLU A 323 -3.18 -1.23 -23.50
C GLU A 323 -2.83 -2.02 -24.78
N GLU A 324 -2.33 -1.33 -25.81
CA GLU A 324 -1.97 -1.97 -27.09
C GLU A 324 -0.74 -2.85 -26.92
N GLN A 325 0.31 -2.32 -26.26
CA GLN A 325 1.54 -3.04 -25.99
C GLN A 325 1.42 -3.98 -24.80
N ARG A 326 0.34 -3.90 -24.01
CA ARG A 326 0.07 -4.69 -22.81
C ARG A 326 1.22 -4.65 -21.80
N LYS A 327 1.83 -3.49 -21.62
CA LYS A 327 2.97 -3.30 -20.72
C LYS A 327 2.98 -1.92 -20.08
N ILE A 328 3.71 -1.82 -18.97
CA ILE A 328 4.00 -0.53 -18.35
C ILE A 328 5.17 0.11 -19.07
N ILE A 329 4.96 1.33 -19.57
CA ILE A 329 5.97 2.18 -20.20
C ILE A 329 6.55 3.13 -19.15
N THR A 330 7.84 3.44 -19.32
CA THR A 330 8.59 4.30 -18.40
C THR A 330 9.09 5.54 -19.12
N VAL A 331 8.77 6.71 -18.56
CA VAL A 331 9.33 8.00 -18.98
C VAL A 331 10.38 8.44 -17.96
N VAL A 332 11.60 8.72 -18.43
CA VAL A 332 12.76 9.04 -17.57
C VAL A 332 13.36 10.38 -17.99
N GLY A 333 13.58 11.26 -17.00
CA GLY A 333 14.22 12.57 -17.17
C GLY A 333 13.21 13.68 -17.42
N LYS A 334 13.48 14.84 -16.80
CA LYS A 334 12.57 16.00 -16.80
C LYS A 334 12.23 16.49 -18.21
N GLU A 335 13.23 16.62 -19.08
CA GLU A 335 13.03 17.10 -20.44
C GLU A 335 12.13 16.16 -21.25
N LYS A 336 12.41 14.85 -21.23
CA LYS A 336 11.57 13.86 -21.91
C LYS A 336 10.15 13.81 -21.36
N PHE A 337 10.00 14.00 -20.06
CA PHE A 337 8.69 14.05 -19.44
C PHE A 337 7.91 15.29 -19.88
N GLN A 338 8.54 16.46 -19.99
CA GLN A 338 7.89 17.66 -20.48
C GLN A 338 7.47 17.52 -21.96
N GLN A 339 8.32 16.91 -22.81
CA GLN A 339 7.95 16.58 -24.19
C GLN A 339 6.75 15.63 -24.24
N PHE A 340 6.78 14.56 -23.44
CA PHE A 340 5.67 13.60 -23.32
C PHE A 340 4.37 14.26 -22.85
N LYS A 341 4.44 15.13 -21.83
CA LYS A 341 3.31 15.86 -21.25
C LYS A 341 2.71 16.89 -22.23
N SER A 342 3.52 17.51 -23.06
CA SER A 342 3.08 18.54 -24.03
C SER A 342 2.42 17.95 -25.28
N ASP A 343 2.58 16.65 -25.55
CA ASP A 343 1.96 15.98 -26.68
C ASP A 343 0.48 15.71 -26.39
N PRO A 344 -0.45 16.27 -27.19
CA PRO A 344 -1.89 16.05 -27.02
C PRO A 344 -2.32 14.57 -27.07
N GLN A 345 -1.59 13.71 -27.79
CA GLN A 345 -1.88 12.28 -27.89
C GLN A 345 -1.63 11.54 -26.58
N ASN A 346 -0.77 12.08 -25.72
CA ASN A 346 -0.41 11.45 -24.46
C ASN A 346 -1.33 11.84 -23.28
N GLN A 347 -2.31 12.75 -23.49
CA GLN A 347 -3.17 13.23 -22.39
C GLN A 347 -3.99 12.11 -21.76
N ILE A 348 -4.35 11.08 -22.50
CA ILE A 348 -5.05 9.89 -21.99
C ILE A 348 -4.25 9.13 -20.92
N TYR A 349 -2.93 9.23 -20.94
CA TYR A 349 -2.06 8.57 -19.97
C TYR A 349 -1.94 9.32 -18.64
N PHE A 350 -2.53 10.53 -18.55
CA PHE A 350 -2.62 11.31 -17.30
C PHE A 350 -3.98 11.15 -16.62
N GLU A 351 -4.92 10.42 -17.22
CA GLU A 351 -6.12 9.98 -16.53
C GLU A 351 -5.79 8.78 -15.61
N PRO A 352 -6.37 8.69 -14.40
CA PRO A 352 -6.08 7.60 -13.48
C PRO A 352 -6.40 6.23 -14.08
N GLN A 353 -5.40 5.41 -14.30
CA GLN A 353 -5.56 4.01 -14.77
C GLN A 353 -5.79 3.10 -13.58
N ILE A 354 -7.06 2.89 -13.22
CA ILE A 354 -7.46 2.07 -12.07
C ILE A 354 -7.45 0.59 -12.46
N PHE A 355 -6.90 -0.25 -11.59
CA PHE A 355 -7.04 -1.70 -11.70
C PHE A 355 -8.26 -2.17 -10.92
N GLU A 356 -9.09 -2.97 -11.60
CA GLU A 356 -10.22 -3.66 -10.99
C GLU A 356 -10.06 -5.17 -11.15
N PRO A 357 -10.30 -5.98 -10.09
CA PRO A 357 -10.27 -7.43 -10.20
C PRO A 357 -11.46 -7.95 -11.02
N ASP A 358 -11.33 -9.14 -11.65
CA ASP A 358 -12.46 -9.81 -12.33
C ASP A 358 -13.59 -10.15 -11.35
N TYR A 359 -13.26 -10.43 -10.08
CA TYR A 359 -14.20 -10.75 -9.01
C TYR A 359 -13.85 -9.90 -7.78
N TYR A 360 -14.66 -8.88 -7.51
CA TYR A 360 -14.50 -8.09 -6.29
C TYR A 360 -14.96 -8.90 -5.10
N VAL A 361 -14.05 -9.16 -4.18
CA VAL A 361 -14.28 -9.87 -2.91
C VAL A 361 -13.50 -9.17 -1.81
N GLU A 362 -14.19 -8.71 -0.79
CA GLU A 362 -13.59 -8.12 0.41
C GLU A 362 -13.97 -8.95 1.63
N ASN A 363 -12.98 -9.30 2.46
CA ASN A 363 -13.23 -9.99 3.73
C ASN A 363 -13.88 -9.02 4.71
N LYS A 364 -14.98 -9.43 5.33
CA LYS A 364 -15.70 -8.68 6.36
C LYS A 364 -15.11 -8.95 7.73
N ILE A 365 -15.50 -8.17 8.73
CA ILE A 365 -15.01 -8.39 10.10
C ILE A 365 -15.42 -9.77 10.65
N GLU A 366 -16.57 -10.30 10.23
CA GLU A 366 -17.05 -11.63 10.60
C GLU A 366 -16.14 -12.73 10.02
N ASP A 367 -15.60 -12.55 8.82
CA ASP A 367 -14.65 -13.48 8.20
C ASP A 367 -13.34 -13.52 8.99
N TYR A 368 -12.84 -12.36 9.43
CA TYR A 368 -11.67 -12.28 10.32
C TYR A 368 -11.92 -12.98 11.66
N LYS A 369 -13.09 -12.79 12.26
CA LYS A 369 -13.50 -13.50 13.50
C LYS A 369 -13.56 -15.00 13.32
N ALA A 370 -14.05 -15.46 12.18
CA ALA A 370 -14.21 -16.87 11.84
C ALA A 370 -12.92 -17.52 11.30
N GLY A 371 -11.87 -16.73 11.00
CA GLY A 371 -10.64 -17.22 10.35
C GLY A 371 -10.86 -17.68 8.91
N VAL A 372 -11.87 -17.15 8.23
CA VAL A 372 -12.24 -17.48 6.84
C VAL A 372 -11.59 -16.50 5.87
N ASP A 373 -11.08 -17.00 4.74
CA ASP A 373 -10.56 -16.20 3.64
C ASP A 373 -11.46 -16.34 2.39
N GLN A 374 -12.47 -15.47 2.29
CA GLN A 374 -13.44 -15.47 1.19
C GLN A 374 -12.78 -15.28 -0.19
N GLN A 375 -11.65 -14.55 -0.24
CA GLN A 375 -10.91 -14.35 -1.48
C GLN A 375 -10.28 -15.66 -1.95
N LEU A 376 -9.61 -16.40 -1.05
CA LEU A 376 -9.00 -17.69 -1.35
C LEU A 376 -10.08 -18.73 -1.71
N ASP A 377 -11.16 -18.80 -0.94
CA ASP A 377 -12.27 -19.74 -1.20
C ASP A 377 -12.91 -19.47 -2.57
N THR A 378 -13.03 -18.20 -2.96
CA THR A 378 -13.55 -17.83 -4.28
C THR A 378 -12.59 -18.24 -5.40
N ALA A 379 -11.28 -18.02 -5.23
CA ALA A 379 -10.27 -18.43 -6.20
C ALA A 379 -10.27 -19.95 -6.43
N LEU A 380 -10.36 -20.74 -5.36
CA LEU A 380 -10.45 -22.21 -5.44
C LEU A 380 -11.72 -22.67 -6.17
N ARG A 381 -12.87 -22.02 -5.92
CA ARG A 381 -14.13 -22.30 -6.64
C ARG A 381 -14.01 -22.02 -8.14
N ILE A 382 -13.40 -20.90 -8.53
CA ILE A 382 -13.18 -20.54 -9.94
C ILE A 382 -12.31 -21.60 -10.63
N LEU A 383 -11.22 -22.02 -10.00
CA LEU A 383 -10.33 -23.05 -10.59
C LEU A 383 -11.02 -24.41 -10.76
N LYS A 384 -11.92 -24.80 -9.86
CA LYS A 384 -12.74 -26.03 -10.01
C LYS A 384 -13.66 -25.96 -11.25
N THR A 385 -14.15 -24.79 -11.62
CA THR A 385 -14.99 -24.63 -12.83
C THR A 385 -14.16 -24.60 -14.10
N LEU A 386 -13.01 -23.93 -14.12
CA LEU A 386 -12.10 -23.88 -15.26
C LEU A 386 -11.55 -25.28 -15.62
N GLY A 387 -11.27 -26.12 -14.63
CA GLY A 387 -10.82 -27.49 -14.82
C GLY A 387 -11.87 -28.41 -15.51
N LYS A 388 -13.16 -28.16 -15.29
CA LYS A 388 -14.24 -28.94 -15.89
C LYS A 388 -14.49 -28.60 -17.37
N THR A 389 -14.20 -27.38 -17.79
CA THR A 389 -14.46 -26.89 -19.16
C THR A 389 -13.45 -27.40 -20.20
N ARG A 390 -12.26 -27.85 -19.76
CA ARG A 390 -11.20 -28.39 -20.63
C ARG A 390 -11.29 -29.90 -20.90
N ILE A 391 -12.23 -30.62 -20.26
CA ILE A 391 -12.41 -32.09 -20.42
C ILE A 391 -13.50 -32.43 -21.48
N LYS A 392 -14.09 -31.42 -22.11
CA LYS A 392 -14.98 -31.57 -23.26
C LYS A 392 -14.22 -31.18 -24.53
#